data_8f8655877917ae454cbbff4b222c4acc
#
_entry.id   8f8655877917ae454cbbff4b222c4acc
#
_cell.length_a   1.000
_cell.length_b   1.000
_cell.length_c   1.000
_cell.angle_alpha   90.00
_cell.angle_beta   90.00
_cell.angle_gamma   90.00
#
_symmetry.space_group_name_H-M   'P 1'
#
loop_
_entity.id
_entity.type
_entity.pdbx_description
1 polymer ?
#
loop_
_entity_poly.entity_id
_entity_poly.type
_entity_poly.pdbx_seq_one_letter_code
_entity_poly.pdbx_strand_id
1 'polypeptide(L)'
;NNIHELDNLSICALRSSAVGQQIDHFEFDYSGQALTCKPETFTVRACKNASCSELITEPVTATLSPTNSATVNWLGGNVINFSGGQTTVSLRRTVAGSTTIGVSGSIPTTRPLSQTLCRIGSGGLSTAACTVSFADSGLVFDVPDGIANLPQQNITISAVRKDNSSLQCVPEFANVTRNVAFWSDYINPDANGRPVSWPVQVNNTNVGLNEANRQAVALTFNAQGQASFTVNYADAGQMQLNARYTGSSANDDAGLIMNGADQFIRRPLGLCIVT
;
A
#
# COMPACT_ATOMS: atom_id res chain seq x y z
N ASN A 1 1.65 26.83 -48.62
CA ASN A 1 2.24 25.77 -47.77
C ASN A 1 3.74 26.01 -47.67
N ASN A 2 4.19 26.64 -46.59
CA ASN A 2 5.60 26.74 -46.28
C ASN A 2 5.94 25.54 -45.35
N ILE A 3 6.57 24.51 -45.93
CA ILE A 3 7.25 23.46 -45.18
C ILE A 3 8.65 24.00 -44.90
N HIS A 4 8.93 24.35 -43.65
CA HIS A 4 10.26 24.65 -43.20
C HIS A 4 10.90 23.31 -42.73
N GLU A 5 11.60 22.63 -43.63
CA GLU A 5 12.51 21.57 -43.28
C GLU A 5 13.79 22.21 -42.67
N LEU A 6 14.13 21.84 -41.45
CA LEU A 6 15.43 22.12 -40.86
C LEU A 6 16.41 21.05 -41.32
N ASP A 7 16.93 21.17 -42.52
CA ASP A 7 18.06 20.40 -42.99
C ASP A 7 19.33 20.90 -42.28
N ASN A 8 20.04 19.96 -41.62
CA ASN A 8 21.32 20.20 -40.94
C ASN A 8 21.25 20.99 -39.61
N LEU A 9 20.49 20.52 -38.63
CA LEU A 9 20.66 21.00 -37.26
C LEU A 9 21.96 20.42 -36.68
N SER A 10 23.03 21.21 -36.67
CA SER A 10 24.27 20.88 -35.97
C SER A 10 24.25 21.52 -34.59
N ILE A 11 24.18 20.72 -33.52
CA ILE A 11 24.30 21.18 -32.16
C ILE A 11 25.78 21.00 -31.74
N CYS A 12 26.58 22.08 -31.75
CA CYS A 12 27.93 22.11 -31.23
C CYS A 12 27.88 22.48 -29.75
N ALA A 13 28.07 21.51 -28.85
CA ALA A 13 28.33 21.79 -27.44
C ALA A 13 29.85 22.00 -27.22
N LEU A 14 30.25 23.17 -26.73
CA LEU A 14 31.64 23.50 -26.39
C LEU A 14 32.18 22.70 -25.19
N ARG A 15 31.31 22.10 -24.40
CA ARG A 15 31.61 21.11 -23.34
C ARG A 15 30.44 20.18 -23.17
N SER A 16 30.61 18.88 -23.39
CA SER A 16 29.73 17.85 -22.88
C SER A 16 30.32 17.33 -21.58
N SER A 17 29.78 17.71 -20.43
CA SER A 17 30.02 16.94 -19.21
C SER A 17 29.29 15.61 -19.41
N ALA A 18 30.00 14.50 -19.15
CA ALA A 18 29.33 13.21 -19.06
C ALA A 18 28.20 13.35 -18.05
N VAL A 19 26.97 13.11 -18.47
CA VAL A 19 25.84 13.03 -17.54
C VAL A 19 26.14 11.83 -16.67
N GLY A 20 26.43 12.07 -15.38
CA GLY A 20 26.62 11.01 -14.40
C GLY A 20 25.38 10.12 -14.35
N GLN A 21 25.46 9.03 -13.61
CA GLN A 21 24.32 8.15 -13.36
C GLN A 21 23.12 8.98 -12.90
N GLN A 22 21.98 8.83 -13.57
CA GLN A 22 20.73 9.49 -13.22
C GLN A 22 19.71 8.43 -12.78
N ILE A 23 18.86 8.83 -11.84
CA ILE A 23 17.68 8.05 -11.47
C ILE A 23 16.64 8.23 -12.58
N ASP A 24 16.06 7.12 -13.06
CA ASP A 24 14.96 7.19 -14.04
C ASP A 24 13.74 7.84 -13.39
N HIS A 25 13.26 7.25 -12.30
CA HIS A 25 12.16 7.78 -11.48
C HIS A 25 12.17 7.15 -10.09
N PHE A 26 11.33 7.66 -9.20
CA PHE A 26 11.07 7.06 -7.89
C PHE A 26 9.70 6.39 -7.87
N GLU A 27 9.63 5.23 -7.20
CA GLU A 27 8.38 4.54 -6.93
C GLU A 27 8.12 4.48 -5.42
N PHE A 28 6.84 4.61 -5.03
CA PHE A 28 6.36 4.42 -3.66
C PHE A 28 5.29 3.34 -3.64
N ASP A 29 5.45 2.33 -2.77
CA ASP A 29 4.40 1.34 -2.49
C ASP A 29 3.89 1.51 -1.06
N TYR A 30 2.57 1.41 -0.86
CA TYR A 30 1.93 1.49 0.44
C TYR A 30 0.58 0.77 0.48
N SER A 31 0.03 0.56 1.70
CA SER A 31 -1.18 -0.23 1.90
C SER A 31 -2.45 0.38 1.31
N GLY A 32 -2.53 1.71 1.27
CA GLY A 32 -3.73 2.45 0.91
C GLY A 32 -4.71 2.65 2.07
N GLN A 33 -4.34 2.24 3.29
CA GLN A 33 -5.19 2.29 4.49
C GLN A 33 -4.59 3.21 5.55
N ALA A 34 -4.18 4.42 5.13
CA ALA A 34 -3.51 5.37 6.00
C ALA A 34 -4.47 5.96 7.06
N LEU A 35 -4.02 6.00 8.30
CA LEU A 35 -4.79 6.49 9.44
C LEU A 35 -4.10 7.70 10.08
N THR A 36 -4.91 8.64 10.58
CA THR A 36 -4.41 9.84 11.26
C THR A 36 -3.83 9.56 12.64
N CYS A 37 -4.15 8.42 13.24
CA CYS A 37 -3.66 8.02 14.56
C CYS A 37 -2.35 7.24 14.53
N LYS A 38 -1.90 6.76 13.36
CA LYS A 38 -0.61 6.08 13.19
C LYS A 38 0.10 6.53 11.91
N PRO A 39 1.45 6.45 11.85
CA PRO A 39 2.17 6.68 10.61
C PRO A 39 1.82 5.64 9.56
N GLU A 40 1.76 6.05 8.29
CA GLU A 40 1.75 5.15 7.14
C GLU A 40 3.18 4.92 6.65
N THR A 41 3.50 3.67 6.36
CA THR A 41 4.84 3.26 5.89
C THR A 41 4.83 3.05 4.38
N PHE A 42 5.86 3.57 3.74
CA PHE A 42 6.07 3.49 2.30
C PHE A 42 7.39 2.79 2.00
N THR A 43 7.40 1.88 1.05
CA THR A 43 8.63 1.41 0.42
C THR A 43 8.96 2.36 -0.73
N VAL A 44 10.16 2.94 -0.70
CA VAL A 44 10.66 3.86 -1.72
C VAL A 44 11.73 3.15 -2.54
N ARG A 45 11.62 3.18 -3.88
CA ARG A 45 12.62 2.66 -4.80
C ARG A 45 13.18 3.78 -5.68
N ALA A 46 14.51 3.75 -5.91
CA ALA A 46 15.18 4.57 -6.90
C ALA A 46 15.43 3.74 -8.16
N CYS A 47 14.59 3.90 -9.17
CA CYS A 47 14.60 3.09 -10.39
C CYS A 47 15.68 3.57 -11.35
N LYS A 48 16.45 2.64 -11.95
CA LYS A 48 17.48 2.92 -12.93
C LYS A 48 16.92 2.94 -14.37
N ASN A 49 15.79 2.30 -14.59
CA ASN A 49 15.10 2.19 -15.88
C ASN A 49 13.59 2.35 -15.74
N ALA A 50 12.89 2.55 -16.86
CA ALA A 50 11.47 2.85 -16.89
C ALA A 50 10.56 1.73 -16.34
N SER A 51 11.01 0.48 -16.33
CA SER A 51 10.26 -0.66 -15.77
C SER A 51 10.59 -0.94 -14.30
N CYS A 52 11.52 -0.19 -13.72
CA CYS A 52 12.06 -0.42 -12.37
C CYS A 52 12.59 -1.85 -12.14
N SER A 53 12.98 -2.56 -13.20
CA SER A 53 13.60 -3.88 -13.11
C SER A 53 15.04 -3.83 -12.59
N GLU A 54 15.70 -2.66 -12.69
CA GLU A 54 16.99 -2.36 -12.11
C GLU A 54 16.88 -1.14 -11.19
N LEU A 55 17.57 -1.22 -10.05
CA LEU A 55 17.61 -0.14 -9.05
C LEU A 55 18.98 0.55 -9.03
N ILE A 56 19.00 1.79 -8.56
CA ILE A 56 20.24 2.52 -8.24
C ILE A 56 20.75 2.02 -6.89
N THR A 57 21.77 1.18 -6.90
CA THR A 57 22.32 0.55 -5.68
C THR A 57 23.34 1.43 -4.95
N GLU A 58 23.90 2.41 -5.63
CA GLU A 58 24.81 3.42 -5.09
C GLU A 58 24.06 4.31 -4.07
N PRO A 59 24.80 5.07 -3.24
CA PRO A 59 24.18 6.00 -2.30
C PRO A 59 23.26 7.01 -2.99
N VAL A 60 22.04 7.12 -2.49
CA VAL A 60 21.02 8.08 -2.93
C VAL A 60 20.67 8.99 -1.77
N THR A 61 20.67 10.30 -2.01
CA THR A 61 20.03 11.29 -1.15
C THR A 61 18.75 11.75 -1.84
N ALA A 62 17.60 11.71 -1.17
CA ALA A 62 16.35 12.19 -1.74
C ALA A 62 15.62 13.12 -0.76
N THR A 63 15.04 14.19 -1.30
CA THR A 63 14.18 15.10 -0.55
C THR A 63 12.72 14.76 -0.85
N LEU A 64 12.04 14.30 0.17
CA LEU A 64 10.63 13.89 0.09
C LEU A 64 9.70 15.11 0.08
N SER A 65 8.60 15.02 -0.62
CA SER A 65 7.47 15.95 -0.54
C SER A 65 6.22 15.25 0.01
N PRO A 66 5.34 15.97 0.72
CA PRO A 66 5.45 17.38 1.10
C PRO A 66 6.57 17.61 2.13
N THR A 67 6.98 18.86 2.29
CA THR A 67 7.83 19.27 3.42
C THR A 67 7.09 19.13 4.74
N ASN A 68 7.83 18.85 5.80
CA ASN A 68 7.24 18.70 7.14
C ASN A 68 6.49 19.97 7.59
N SER A 69 5.35 19.76 8.22
CA SER A 69 4.48 20.79 8.77
C SER A 69 3.89 20.34 10.11
N ALA A 70 3.08 21.18 10.74
CA ALA A 70 2.41 20.82 12.00
C ALA A 70 1.47 19.60 11.89
N THR A 71 0.89 19.34 10.73
CA THR A 71 -0.08 18.27 10.51
C THR A 71 0.38 17.13 9.61
N VAL A 72 1.48 17.33 8.88
CA VAL A 72 2.07 16.33 7.95
C VAL A 72 3.56 16.26 8.20
N ASN A 73 4.07 15.09 8.55
CA ASN A 73 5.46 14.96 8.99
C ASN A 73 6.06 13.60 8.60
N TRP A 74 7.16 13.64 7.84
CA TRP A 74 8.01 12.48 7.61
C TRP A 74 8.81 12.19 8.89
N LEU A 75 8.68 10.98 9.41
CA LEU A 75 9.43 10.56 10.60
C LEU A 75 10.93 10.44 10.25
N GLY A 76 11.77 11.08 11.04
CA GLY A 76 13.21 11.18 10.76
C GLY A 76 13.59 12.31 9.80
N GLY A 77 12.62 13.11 9.33
CA GLY A 77 12.84 14.23 8.41
C GLY A 77 12.48 13.89 6.96
N ASN A 78 12.38 14.92 6.13
CA ASN A 78 12.04 14.77 4.72
C ASN A 78 13.27 14.60 3.79
N VAL A 79 14.47 14.59 4.32
CA VAL A 79 15.69 14.24 3.58
C VAL A 79 16.13 12.86 4.04
N ILE A 80 16.20 11.93 3.08
CA ILE A 80 16.56 10.54 3.33
C ILE A 80 17.84 10.18 2.59
N ASN A 81 18.63 9.28 3.20
CA ASN A 81 19.86 8.74 2.61
C ASN A 81 19.75 7.21 2.65
N PHE A 82 19.98 6.56 1.53
CA PHE A 82 19.93 5.10 1.43
C PHE A 82 20.84 4.58 0.31
N SER A 83 21.11 3.28 0.34
CA SER A 83 21.82 2.52 -0.69
C SER A 83 21.11 1.19 -0.92
N GLY A 84 21.49 0.44 -1.96
CA GLY A 84 20.84 -0.82 -2.29
C GLY A 84 19.51 -0.65 -3.03
N GLY A 85 19.21 0.57 -3.48
CA GLY A 85 18.12 0.87 -4.41
C GLY A 85 16.76 1.08 -3.79
N GLN A 86 16.55 0.72 -2.52
CA GLN A 86 15.28 0.91 -1.83
C GLN A 86 15.43 1.18 -0.34
N THR A 87 14.41 1.79 0.24
CA THR A 87 14.31 2.04 1.69
C THR A 87 12.84 2.13 2.10
N THR A 88 12.60 2.19 3.41
CA THR A 88 11.28 2.47 3.96
C THR A 88 11.26 3.82 4.65
N VAL A 89 10.15 4.55 4.49
CA VAL A 89 9.91 5.84 5.14
C VAL A 89 8.50 5.85 5.72
N SER A 90 8.26 6.67 6.72
CA SER A 90 6.94 6.77 7.34
C SER A 90 6.46 8.21 7.37
N LEU A 91 5.22 8.43 6.94
CA LEU A 91 4.54 9.72 6.95
C LEU A 91 3.42 9.70 7.99
N ARG A 92 3.43 10.65 8.88
CA ARG A 92 2.33 10.92 9.81
C ARG A 92 1.51 12.11 9.35
N ARG A 93 0.20 11.95 9.32
CA ARG A 93 -0.76 13.04 9.15
C ARG A 93 -1.76 12.99 10.30
N THR A 94 -1.94 14.11 11.00
CA THR A 94 -2.78 14.16 12.22
C THR A 94 -4.20 14.65 11.97
N VAL A 95 -4.53 15.04 10.75
CA VAL A 95 -5.86 15.50 10.32
C VAL A 95 -6.32 14.72 9.11
N ALA A 96 -7.55 14.23 9.10
CA ALA A 96 -8.13 13.51 7.96
C ALA A 96 -8.07 14.36 6.68
N GLY A 97 -7.96 13.67 5.56
CA GLY A 97 -7.83 14.28 4.24
C GLY A 97 -6.65 13.74 3.45
N SER A 98 -6.41 14.29 2.28
CA SER A 98 -5.42 13.78 1.34
C SER A 98 -4.14 14.61 1.34
N THR A 99 -3.04 13.96 0.96
CA THR A 99 -1.75 14.60 0.74
C THR A 99 -1.02 13.91 -0.42
N THR A 100 -0.41 14.67 -1.32
CA THR A 100 0.37 14.10 -2.43
C THR A 100 1.81 13.96 -2.01
N ILE A 101 2.33 12.73 -2.12
CA ILE A 101 3.73 12.39 -1.82
C ILE A 101 4.57 12.33 -3.09
N GLY A 102 5.90 12.47 -2.91
CA GLY A 102 6.84 12.36 -4.00
C GLY A 102 8.26 12.69 -3.59
N VAL A 103 9.13 12.85 -4.59
CA VAL A 103 10.50 13.31 -4.42
C VAL A 103 10.65 14.64 -5.14
N SER A 104 11.06 15.67 -4.41
CA SER A 104 11.25 17.04 -4.93
C SER A 104 12.68 17.32 -5.39
N GLY A 105 13.65 16.48 -5.00
CA GLY A 105 15.04 16.57 -5.41
C GLY A 105 15.84 15.36 -4.97
N SER A 106 16.91 15.04 -5.70
CA SER A 106 17.77 13.88 -5.36
C SER A 106 19.21 14.03 -5.86
N ILE A 107 20.10 13.25 -5.26
CA ILE A 107 21.47 13.01 -5.68
C ILE A 107 21.68 11.48 -5.69
N PRO A 108 21.94 10.84 -6.86
CA PRO A 108 21.96 11.40 -8.22
C PRO A 108 20.63 12.06 -8.58
N THR A 109 20.66 13.00 -9.54
CA THR A 109 19.46 13.68 -10.02
C THR A 109 18.56 12.72 -10.80
N THR A 110 17.26 12.96 -10.79
CA THR A 110 16.33 12.28 -11.70
C THR A 110 16.51 12.79 -13.13
N ARG A 111 16.12 11.97 -14.10
CA ARG A 111 16.02 12.39 -15.50
C ARG A 111 15.05 13.57 -15.66
N PRO A 112 15.27 14.45 -16.64
CA PRO A 112 14.32 15.52 -16.95
C PRO A 112 12.92 14.96 -17.21
N LEU A 113 11.88 15.64 -16.72
CA LEU A 113 10.46 15.27 -16.85
C LEU A 113 10.07 13.96 -16.13
N SER A 114 10.98 13.38 -15.34
CA SER A 114 10.68 12.23 -14.50
C SER A 114 9.58 12.58 -13.47
N GLN A 115 8.67 11.65 -13.26
CA GLN A 115 7.60 11.77 -12.27
C GLN A 115 7.73 10.66 -11.23
N THR A 116 7.40 10.97 -9.99
CA THR A 116 7.20 9.95 -8.97
C THR A 116 5.95 9.15 -9.28
N LEU A 117 6.06 7.82 -9.23
CA LEU A 117 4.94 6.90 -9.38
C LEU A 117 4.65 6.22 -8.05
N CYS A 118 3.39 5.93 -7.79
CA CYS A 118 2.99 5.25 -6.57
C CYS A 118 2.06 4.06 -6.89
N ARG A 119 2.08 3.08 -6.00
CA ARG A 119 1.20 1.92 -6.02
C ARG A 119 0.49 1.78 -4.70
N ILE A 120 -0.83 1.62 -4.76
CA ILE A 120 -1.68 1.32 -3.61
C ILE A 120 -1.98 -0.17 -3.60
N GLY A 121 -1.52 -0.86 -2.58
CA GLY A 121 -1.78 -2.29 -2.42
C GLY A 121 -1.41 -3.09 -3.68
N SER A 122 -2.39 -3.79 -4.26
CA SER A 122 -2.27 -4.58 -5.49
C SER A 122 -2.47 -3.80 -6.78
N GLY A 123 -2.72 -2.48 -6.69
CA GLY A 123 -3.03 -1.63 -7.84
C GLY A 123 -1.85 -1.39 -8.79
N GLY A 124 -2.14 -0.76 -9.92
CA GLY A 124 -1.11 -0.33 -10.88
C GLY A 124 -0.34 0.90 -10.42
N LEU A 125 0.88 1.06 -10.93
CA LEU A 125 1.66 2.28 -10.75
C LEU A 125 1.02 3.46 -11.47
N SER A 126 0.89 4.58 -10.77
CA SER A 126 0.39 5.83 -11.35
C SER A 126 0.80 7.05 -10.52
N THR A 127 0.77 8.23 -11.13
CA THR A 127 0.95 9.49 -10.39
C THR A 127 -0.25 9.81 -9.50
N ALA A 128 -1.46 9.37 -9.88
CA ALA A 128 -2.68 9.56 -9.10
C ALA A 128 -2.62 8.81 -7.76
N ALA A 129 -2.02 7.61 -7.74
CA ALA A 129 -1.80 6.83 -6.53
C ALA A 129 -0.86 7.51 -5.51
N CYS A 130 -0.11 8.56 -5.91
CA CYS A 130 0.70 9.34 -4.98
C CYS A 130 -0.14 10.28 -4.08
N THR A 131 -1.45 10.36 -4.31
CA THR A 131 -2.37 11.08 -3.41
C THR A 131 -2.87 10.14 -2.32
N VAL A 132 -2.26 10.24 -1.14
CA VAL A 132 -2.55 9.40 0.03
C VAL A 132 -3.69 10.00 0.82
N SER A 133 -4.75 9.22 1.06
CA SER A 133 -5.91 9.64 1.86
C SER A 133 -5.80 9.06 3.28
N PHE A 134 -5.85 9.93 4.28
CA PHE A 134 -5.79 9.57 5.69
C PHE A 134 -7.19 9.66 6.30
N ALA A 135 -7.61 8.59 6.96
CA ALA A 135 -8.89 8.50 7.67
C ALA A 135 -8.68 8.54 9.19
N ASP A 136 -9.70 9.03 9.92
CA ASP A 136 -9.66 9.06 11.39
C ASP A 136 -9.98 7.70 12.03
N SER A 137 -10.54 6.75 11.27
CA SER A 137 -10.88 5.41 11.74
C SER A 137 -10.57 4.35 10.68
N GLY A 138 -10.29 3.12 11.11
CA GLY A 138 -9.98 2.03 10.21
C GLY A 138 -9.89 0.66 10.89
N LEU A 139 -9.74 -0.37 10.08
CA LEU A 139 -9.50 -1.74 10.50
C LEU A 139 -8.02 -2.07 10.29
N VAL A 140 -7.34 -2.54 11.32
CA VAL A 140 -5.92 -2.86 11.28
C VAL A 140 -5.74 -4.34 11.58
N PHE A 141 -5.13 -5.06 10.66
CA PHE A 141 -4.78 -6.48 10.81
C PHE A 141 -3.55 -6.82 9.98
N ASP A 142 -2.94 -7.94 10.30
CA ASP A 142 -1.79 -8.52 9.61
C ASP A 142 -2.06 -10.01 9.44
N VAL A 143 -2.06 -10.50 8.20
CA VAL A 143 -2.25 -11.90 7.84
C VAL A 143 -0.88 -12.50 7.60
N PRO A 144 -0.35 -13.34 8.51
CA PRO A 144 0.97 -13.92 8.33
C PRO A 144 1.08 -14.73 7.04
N ASP A 145 2.25 -14.69 6.40
CA ASP A 145 2.61 -15.63 5.34
C ASP A 145 2.48 -17.07 5.83
N GLY A 146 2.11 -17.97 4.92
CA GLY A 146 1.89 -19.36 5.32
C GLY A 146 1.90 -20.35 4.16
N ILE A 147 1.41 -21.54 4.46
CA ILE A 147 1.31 -22.66 3.50
C ILE A 147 -0.11 -22.71 2.95
N ALA A 148 -0.22 -23.03 1.66
CA ALA A 148 -1.49 -23.24 0.98
C ALA A 148 -2.29 -24.35 1.66
N ASN A 149 -3.61 -24.15 1.76
CA ASN A 149 -4.56 -25.06 2.41
C ASN A 149 -4.28 -25.36 3.89
N LEU A 150 -3.46 -24.53 4.54
CA LEU A 150 -3.26 -24.58 6.00
C LEU A 150 -3.88 -23.32 6.62
N PRO A 151 -5.02 -23.44 7.34
CA PRO A 151 -5.68 -22.29 7.93
C PRO A 151 -4.79 -21.54 8.93
N GLN A 152 -4.66 -20.24 8.75
CA GLN A 152 -4.01 -19.36 9.70
C GLN A 152 -5.03 -18.95 10.76
N GLN A 153 -4.76 -19.37 11.99
CA GLN A 153 -5.65 -19.15 13.14
C GLN A 153 -5.28 -17.87 13.90
N ASN A 154 -6.25 -17.34 14.66
CA ASN A 154 -6.04 -16.28 15.64
C ASN A 154 -5.44 -14.98 15.04
N ILE A 155 -5.78 -14.64 13.81
CA ILE A 155 -5.42 -13.34 13.25
C ILE A 155 -6.24 -12.28 13.98
N THR A 156 -5.55 -11.29 14.54
CA THR A 156 -6.22 -10.19 15.25
C THR A 156 -6.56 -9.06 14.28
N ILE A 157 -7.82 -8.62 14.26
CA ILE A 157 -8.25 -7.38 13.64
C ILE A 157 -8.63 -6.39 14.72
N SER A 158 -8.11 -5.16 14.62
CA SER A 158 -8.38 -4.06 15.54
C SER A 158 -9.22 -3.00 14.83
N ALA A 159 -10.37 -2.67 15.37
CA ALA A 159 -11.18 -1.53 14.95
C ALA A 159 -10.73 -0.30 15.75
N VAL A 160 -10.12 0.67 15.06
CA VAL A 160 -9.48 1.81 15.71
C VAL A 160 -10.00 3.13 15.18
N ARG A 161 -9.97 4.15 16.04
CA ARG A 161 -10.17 5.56 15.68
C ARG A 161 -9.10 6.44 16.32
N LYS A 162 -8.94 7.63 15.79
CA LYS A 162 -8.09 8.64 16.42
C LYS A 162 -8.74 9.20 17.67
N ASP A 163 -8.01 9.24 18.75
CA ASP A 163 -8.34 10.06 19.91
C ASP A 163 -7.93 11.51 19.67
N ASN A 164 -8.86 12.46 19.89
CA ASN A 164 -8.63 13.87 19.55
C ASN A 164 -7.64 14.57 20.48
N SER A 165 -7.41 14.04 21.67
CA SER A 165 -6.49 14.64 22.65
C SER A 165 -5.10 14.09 22.53
N SER A 166 -4.95 12.76 22.53
CA SER A 166 -3.66 12.07 22.44
C SER A 166 -3.15 11.89 21.02
N LEU A 167 -4.03 12.02 20.01
CA LEU A 167 -3.77 11.72 18.60
C LEU A 167 -3.30 10.27 18.36
N GLN A 168 -3.60 9.36 19.30
CA GLN A 168 -3.28 7.95 19.22
C GLN A 168 -4.49 7.15 18.75
N CYS A 169 -4.23 5.94 18.23
CA CYS A 169 -5.31 5.00 17.93
C CYS A 169 -5.89 4.45 19.23
N VAL A 170 -7.21 4.57 19.38
CA VAL A 170 -8.01 3.99 20.46
C VAL A 170 -9.08 3.08 19.86
N PRO A 171 -9.65 2.14 20.64
CA PRO A 171 -10.73 1.29 20.17
C PRO A 171 -11.93 2.09 19.63
N GLU A 172 -12.45 1.70 18.47
CA GLU A 172 -13.73 2.18 17.95
C GLU A 172 -14.88 1.35 18.50
N PHE A 173 -14.69 0.03 18.57
CA PHE A 173 -15.70 -0.90 19.09
C PHE A 173 -15.26 -1.44 20.45
N ALA A 174 -16.24 -1.69 21.34
CA ALA A 174 -16.00 -2.33 22.62
C ALA A 174 -17.13 -3.27 22.96
N ASN A 175 -16.85 -4.59 23.14
CA ASN A 175 -17.79 -5.63 23.54
C ASN A 175 -19.03 -5.73 22.63
N VAL A 176 -18.82 -5.61 21.31
CA VAL A 176 -19.93 -5.65 20.33
C VAL A 176 -19.57 -6.58 19.16
N THR A 177 -20.61 -7.13 18.54
CA THR A 177 -20.48 -7.87 17.30
C THR A 177 -20.83 -6.95 16.12
N ARG A 178 -19.98 -6.96 15.08
CA ARG A 178 -20.18 -6.20 13.85
C ARG A 178 -19.95 -7.09 12.64
N ASN A 179 -20.73 -6.85 11.59
CA ASN A 179 -20.55 -7.52 10.30
C ASN A 179 -19.50 -6.76 9.49
N VAL A 180 -18.32 -7.33 9.34
CA VAL A 180 -17.23 -6.79 8.52
C VAL A 180 -17.27 -7.49 7.17
N ALA A 181 -17.30 -6.71 6.09
CA ALA A 181 -17.29 -7.22 4.73
C ALA A 181 -15.84 -7.46 4.28
N PHE A 182 -15.57 -8.64 3.71
CA PHE A 182 -14.25 -9.02 3.20
C PHE A 182 -14.31 -9.36 1.72
N TRP A 183 -13.21 -9.08 1.02
CA TRP A 183 -12.90 -9.54 -0.34
C TRP A 183 -11.40 -9.69 -0.51
N SER A 184 -10.96 -10.35 -1.57
CA SER A 184 -9.55 -10.57 -1.84
C SER A 184 -9.20 -10.22 -3.27
N ASP A 185 -8.03 -9.62 -3.46
CA ASP A 185 -7.43 -9.37 -4.76
C ASP A 185 -6.20 -10.26 -4.94
N TYR A 186 -5.96 -10.68 -6.19
CA TYR A 186 -4.75 -11.40 -6.57
C TYR A 186 -3.66 -10.41 -6.95
N ILE A 187 -2.44 -10.67 -6.45
CA ILE A 187 -1.27 -9.85 -6.77
C ILE A 187 -0.32 -10.65 -7.67
N ASN A 188 -0.02 -11.90 -7.30
CA ASN A 188 0.88 -12.77 -8.04
C ASN A 188 0.52 -14.27 -7.83
N PRO A 189 0.26 -15.04 -8.89
CA PRO A 189 0.09 -14.59 -10.28
C PRO A 189 -1.04 -13.57 -10.40
N ASP A 190 -1.05 -12.80 -11.49
CA ASP A 190 -2.11 -11.83 -11.73
C ASP A 190 -3.48 -12.52 -11.93
N ALA A 191 -4.55 -11.72 -12.05
CA ALA A 191 -5.91 -12.24 -12.19
C ALA A 191 -6.10 -13.20 -13.37
N ASN A 192 -5.25 -13.15 -14.41
CA ASN A 192 -5.33 -14.02 -15.59
C ASN A 192 -4.68 -15.40 -15.34
N GLY A 193 -3.68 -15.46 -14.45
CA GLY A 193 -3.03 -16.73 -14.06
C GLY A 193 -3.72 -17.44 -12.90
N ARG A 194 -4.81 -16.89 -12.39
CA ARG A 194 -5.53 -17.39 -11.22
C ARG A 194 -6.42 -18.58 -11.53
N PRO A 195 -6.35 -19.69 -10.76
CA PRO A 195 -7.40 -20.71 -10.77
C PRO A 195 -8.70 -20.11 -10.22
N VAL A 196 -9.74 -20.06 -11.03
CA VAL A 196 -11.04 -19.42 -10.71
C VAL A 196 -11.76 -20.07 -9.51
N SER A 197 -11.35 -21.26 -9.09
CA SER A 197 -12.11 -22.14 -8.21
C SER A 197 -11.81 -22.01 -6.72
N TRP A 198 -10.80 -21.22 -6.30
CA TRP A 198 -10.38 -21.19 -4.90
C TRP A 198 -10.45 -19.77 -4.32
N PRO A 199 -11.59 -19.35 -3.73
CA PRO A 199 -11.65 -18.09 -3.00
C PRO A 199 -10.86 -18.17 -1.70
N VAL A 200 -10.38 -17.02 -1.21
CA VAL A 200 -9.93 -16.89 0.16
C VAL A 200 -11.12 -17.11 1.09
N GLN A 201 -10.90 -17.77 2.20
CA GLN A 201 -11.90 -17.98 3.25
C GLN A 201 -11.54 -17.17 4.48
N VAL A 202 -12.53 -16.49 5.05
CA VAL A 202 -12.48 -15.84 6.36
C VAL A 202 -13.49 -16.50 7.26
N ASN A 203 -13.08 -17.10 8.38
CA ASN A 203 -13.95 -17.88 9.26
C ASN A 203 -14.82 -18.91 8.49
N ASN A 204 -14.21 -19.65 7.55
CA ASN A 204 -14.86 -20.61 6.64
C ASN A 204 -15.87 -19.98 5.66
N THR A 205 -16.02 -18.67 5.60
CA THR A 205 -16.82 -17.97 4.59
C THR A 205 -15.97 -17.66 3.38
N ASN A 206 -16.37 -18.12 2.20
CA ASN A 206 -15.73 -17.73 0.95
C ASN A 206 -15.93 -16.23 0.72
N VAL A 207 -14.84 -15.45 0.66
CA VAL A 207 -14.94 -14.02 0.39
C VAL A 207 -14.89 -13.74 -1.12
N GLY A 208 -15.43 -12.60 -1.54
CA GLY A 208 -15.47 -12.22 -2.94
C GLY A 208 -14.08 -11.96 -3.51
N LEU A 209 -14.02 -11.90 -4.85
CA LEU A 209 -12.82 -11.65 -5.62
C LEU A 209 -12.63 -10.15 -5.97
N ASN A 210 -13.52 -9.31 -5.47
CA ASN A 210 -13.50 -7.85 -5.60
C ASN A 210 -14.51 -7.26 -4.61
N GLU A 211 -14.49 -5.95 -4.45
CA GLU A 211 -15.37 -5.23 -3.51
C GLU A 211 -16.86 -5.42 -3.81
N ALA A 212 -17.25 -5.55 -5.10
CA ALA A 212 -18.66 -5.72 -5.47
C ALA A 212 -19.24 -7.05 -4.97
N ASN A 213 -18.40 -8.08 -4.84
CA ASN A 213 -18.77 -9.42 -4.40
C ASN A 213 -18.34 -9.71 -2.94
N ARG A 214 -18.03 -8.67 -2.16
CA ARG A 214 -17.61 -8.81 -0.76
C ARG A 214 -18.64 -9.59 0.07
N GLN A 215 -18.15 -10.36 1.05
CA GLN A 215 -18.99 -11.16 1.94
C GLN A 215 -18.84 -10.67 3.38
N ALA A 216 -19.97 -10.56 4.07
CA ALA A 216 -20.02 -10.15 5.46
C ALA A 216 -19.69 -11.33 6.39
N VAL A 217 -18.79 -11.08 7.33
CA VAL A 217 -18.40 -12.00 8.41
C VAL A 217 -18.66 -11.31 9.74
N ALA A 218 -19.43 -11.97 10.62
CA ALA A 218 -19.67 -11.47 11.97
C ALA A 218 -18.40 -11.62 12.82
N LEU A 219 -17.93 -10.51 13.38
CA LEU A 219 -16.77 -10.45 14.27
C LEU A 219 -17.18 -9.85 15.61
N THR A 220 -16.81 -10.51 16.72
CA THR A 220 -17.07 -10.02 18.07
C THR A 220 -15.83 -9.33 18.59
N PHE A 221 -15.93 -8.02 18.73
CA PHE A 221 -14.86 -7.17 19.25
C PHE A 221 -14.90 -7.12 20.78
N ASN A 222 -13.75 -7.31 21.40
CA ASN A 222 -13.59 -7.21 22.86
C ASN A 222 -13.53 -5.74 23.32
N ALA A 223 -13.27 -5.50 24.62
CA ALA A 223 -13.18 -4.17 25.20
C ALA A 223 -12.02 -3.32 24.63
N GLN A 224 -11.00 -3.97 24.03
CA GLN A 224 -9.87 -3.33 23.38
C GLN A 224 -10.09 -3.08 21.89
N GLY A 225 -11.31 -3.30 21.38
CA GLY A 225 -11.62 -3.15 19.96
C GLY A 225 -11.02 -4.20 19.06
N GLN A 226 -10.72 -5.38 19.60
CA GLN A 226 -10.06 -6.47 18.90
C GLN A 226 -11.00 -7.66 18.72
N ALA A 227 -10.97 -8.25 17.53
CA ALA A 227 -11.61 -9.53 17.23
C ALA A 227 -10.59 -10.48 16.60
N SER A 228 -10.82 -11.79 16.74
CA SER A 228 -10.00 -12.80 16.08
C SER A 228 -10.76 -13.40 14.91
N PHE A 229 -10.01 -13.73 13.85
CA PHE A 229 -10.55 -14.45 12.69
C PHE A 229 -9.51 -15.42 12.12
N THR A 230 -9.94 -16.27 11.21
CA THR A 230 -9.09 -17.23 10.50
C THR A 230 -9.06 -16.91 9.03
N VAL A 231 -7.91 -17.15 8.38
CA VAL A 231 -7.75 -17.04 6.93
C VAL A 231 -7.28 -18.37 6.38
N ASN A 232 -7.96 -18.89 5.36
CA ASN A 232 -7.50 -20.01 4.58
C ASN A 232 -7.53 -19.68 3.09
N TYR A 233 -6.53 -20.18 2.37
CA TYR A 233 -6.49 -20.16 0.93
C TYR A 233 -5.90 -21.49 0.44
N ALA A 234 -6.64 -22.17 -0.44
CA ALA A 234 -6.33 -23.53 -0.82
C ALA A 234 -5.22 -23.67 -1.85
N ASP A 235 -4.81 -22.55 -2.49
CA ASP A 235 -3.78 -22.54 -3.53
C ASP A 235 -2.62 -21.62 -3.14
N ALA A 236 -1.53 -21.65 -3.91
CA ALA A 236 -0.37 -20.81 -3.73
C ALA A 236 -0.54 -19.46 -4.45
N GLY A 237 0.04 -18.42 -3.89
CA GLY A 237 0.03 -17.10 -4.49
C GLY A 237 0.22 -15.99 -3.47
N GLN A 238 0.38 -14.78 -3.97
CA GLN A 238 0.35 -13.55 -3.19
C GLN A 238 -1.02 -12.88 -3.39
N MET A 239 -1.68 -12.57 -2.30
CA MET A 239 -3.01 -11.99 -2.30
C MET A 239 -3.07 -10.78 -1.36
N GLN A 240 -4.05 -9.94 -1.59
CA GLN A 240 -4.46 -8.92 -0.64
C GLN A 240 -5.84 -9.28 -0.09
N LEU A 241 -5.97 -9.34 1.23
CA LEU A 241 -7.24 -9.39 1.91
C LEU A 241 -7.68 -7.97 2.25
N ASN A 242 -8.90 -7.62 1.85
CA ASN A 242 -9.49 -6.33 2.15
C ASN A 242 -10.65 -6.52 3.11
N ALA A 243 -10.85 -5.55 3.99
CA ALA A 243 -11.94 -5.51 4.95
C ALA A 243 -12.62 -4.14 4.93
N ARG A 244 -13.95 -4.12 5.06
CA ARG A 244 -14.72 -2.88 5.19
C ARG A 244 -15.87 -3.04 6.18
N TYR A 245 -15.96 -2.11 7.09
CA TYR A 245 -17.14 -1.90 7.90
C TYR A 245 -17.88 -0.67 7.41
N THR A 246 -19.20 -0.77 7.31
CA THR A 246 -20.08 0.35 7.02
C THR A 246 -21.13 0.41 8.12
N GLY A 247 -21.11 1.51 8.84
CA GLY A 247 -22.02 1.77 9.94
C GLY A 247 -23.48 1.90 9.49
N SER A 248 -24.38 1.73 10.43
CA SER A 248 -25.82 1.80 10.20
C SER A 248 -26.54 2.47 11.36
N SER A 249 -27.73 2.99 11.10
CA SER A 249 -28.59 3.54 12.16
C SER A 249 -29.00 2.50 13.22
N ALA A 250 -29.05 1.22 12.84
CA ALA A 250 -29.34 0.14 13.77
C ALA A 250 -28.23 -0.11 14.80
N ASN A 251 -27.02 0.33 14.50
CA ASN A 251 -25.83 0.23 15.38
C ASN A 251 -25.41 1.56 15.99
N ASP A 252 -26.19 2.63 15.79
CA ASP A 252 -25.90 4.00 16.21
C ASP A 252 -24.57 4.56 15.64
N ASP A 253 -24.12 4.03 14.51
CA ASP A 253 -22.84 4.41 13.87
C ASP A 253 -23.01 4.73 12.37
N ALA A 254 -24.21 5.20 11.97
CA ALA A 254 -24.51 5.59 10.60
C ALA A 254 -23.51 6.61 10.06
N GLY A 255 -22.98 6.33 8.88
CA GLY A 255 -21.95 7.18 8.24
C GLY A 255 -20.51 6.79 8.58
N LEU A 256 -20.28 5.91 9.56
CA LEU A 256 -18.93 5.38 9.84
C LEU A 256 -18.52 4.44 8.71
N ILE A 257 -17.34 4.69 8.14
CA ILE A 257 -16.70 3.80 7.17
C ILE A 257 -15.29 3.51 7.67
N MET A 258 -14.98 2.23 7.84
CA MET A 258 -13.66 1.77 8.25
C MET A 258 -13.15 0.77 7.22
N ASN A 259 -11.97 1.02 6.68
CA ASN A 259 -11.31 0.13 5.75
C ASN A 259 -10.06 -0.47 6.39
N GLY A 260 -9.68 -1.64 5.91
CA GLY A 260 -8.44 -2.31 6.23
C GLY A 260 -7.98 -3.17 5.07
N ALA A 261 -6.69 -3.37 4.92
CA ALA A 261 -6.14 -4.30 3.95
C ALA A 261 -4.77 -4.79 4.42
N ASP A 262 -4.45 -6.02 4.02
CA ASP A 262 -3.13 -6.59 4.22
C ASP A 262 -2.79 -7.58 3.10
N GLN A 263 -1.50 -7.69 2.79
CA GLN A 263 -0.96 -8.59 1.76
C GLN A 263 -0.27 -9.78 2.41
N PHE A 264 -0.55 -10.96 1.90
CA PHE A 264 0.04 -12.20 2.40
C PHE A 264 0.37 -13.18 1.29
N ILE A 265 1.32 -14.08 1.54
CA ILE A 265 1.75 -15.11 0.61
C ILE A 265 1.33 -16.48 1.15
N ARG A 266 0.77 -17.31 0.26
CA ARG A 266 0.61 -18.75 0.49
C ARG A 266 1.56 -19.50 -0.41
N ARG A 267 2.40 -20.35 0.17
CA ARG A 267 3.39 -21.18 -0.53
C ARG A 267 2.89 -22.60 -0.62
N PRO A 268 3.20 -23.33 -1.71
CA PRO A 268 2.86 -24.76 -1.78
C PRO A 268 3.60 -25.53 -0.67
N LEU A 269 2.98 -26.57 -0.12
CA LEU A 269 3.60 -27.44 0.89
C LEU A 269 4.84 -28.17 0.37
N GLY A 270 4.88 -28.44 -0.94
CA GLY A 270 5.99 -29.09 -1.62
C GLY A 270 5.64 -29.39 -3.08
N LEU A 271 6.65 -29.75 -3.87
CA LEU A 271 6.47 -30.24 -5.23
C LEU A 271 6.65 -31.77 -5.22
N CYS A 272 5.60 -32.52 -5.54
CA CYS A 272 5.71 -33.96 -5.75
C CYS A 272 5.91 -34.21 -7.25
N ILE A 273 7.11 -34.67 -7.65
CA ILE A 273 7.35 -35.11 -9.00
C ILE A 273 7.07 -36.64 -9.04
N VAL A 274 5.97 -37.02 -9.67
CA VAL A 274 5.67 -38.43 -9.95
C VAL A 274 6.31 -38.77 -11.30
N THR A 275 7.31 -39.65 -11.30
CA THR A 275 7.94 -40.20 -12.50
C THR A 275 7.18 -41.40 -13.00
#